data_3338f61ccfcd15b791aa53cd33129302
#
_entry.id   3338f61ccfcd15b791aa53cd33129302
#
_cell.length_a   1.000
_cell.length_b   1.000
_cell.length_c   1.000
_cell.angle_alpha   90.00
_cell.angle_beta   90.00
_cell.angle_gamma   90.00
#
_symmetry.space_group_name_H-M   'P 1'
#
loop_
_entity.id
_entity.type
_entity.pdbx_description
1 polymer ?
#
loop_
_entity_poly.entity_id
_entity_poly.type
_entity_poly.pdbx_seq_one_letter_code
_entity_poly.pdbx_strand_id
1 'polypeptide(L)'
;MVKIDLITGFLGSGKTTFIRKYAQYLMDAGNNIGILENDYGAVNVDMMLLQDLMGENCELEMISGGCDKDCHRRRFKTKLIAMGMCGYDRVIVEPSGIFDVDEFFDILHEEPLNRWYQIGNVIAIVDSKLERDLSEEADFILASEVADAGCIVMSKSQDASPEEIQGTIEHVNQALEKVHCSRRFHCEMNGVDTADVIHKNWDEMSKEDFDRIASCGYVMASYRKPEFEAEDAFTSLY
;
A
#
# COMPACT_ATOMS: atom_id res chain seq x y z
N MET A 1 -1.51 -18.91 10.82
CA MET A 1 -2.24 -18.02 9.91
C MET A 1 -1.20 -17.18 9.16
N VAL A 2 -1.36 -17.07 7.86
CA VAL A 2 -0.48 -16.23 7.01
C VAL A 2 -0.75 -14.77 7.32
N LYS A 3 0.29 -13.98 7.60
CA LYS A 3 0.14 -12.52 7.70
C LYS A 3 0.04 -11.93 6.30
N ILE A 4 -0.89 -11.00 6.08
CA ILE A 4 -1.04 -10.31 4.81
C ILE A 4 -0.86 -8.82 5.01
N ASP A 5 0.07 -8.22 4.27
CA ASP A 5 0.37 -6.78 4.30
C ASP A 5 -0.10 -6.14 3.00
N LEU A 6 -0.74 -5.00 3.11
CA LEU A 6 -1.20 -4.19 1.99
C LEU A 6 -0.29 -2.97 1.82
N ILE A 7 0.24 -2.76 0.62
CA ILE A 7 1.08 -1.60 0.28
C ILE A 7 0.26 -0.66 -0.59
N THR A 8 -0.22 0.42 -0.03
CA THR A 8 -1.04 1.42 -0.72
C THR A 8 -0.18 2.61 -1.19
N GLY A 9 -0.76 3.49 -1.97
CA GLY A 9 -0.14 4.73 -2.42
C GLY A 9 -0.36 5.01 -3.91
N PHE A 10 -0.31 6.27 -4.30
CA PHE A 10 -0.51 6.72 -5.67
C PHE A 10 0.34 6.01 -6.70
N LEU A 11 -0.12 6.01 -7.95
CA LEU A 11 0.69 5.58 -9.09
C LEU A 11 1.99 6.42 -9.14
N GLY A 12 3.14 5.73 -9.27
CA GLY A 12 4.45 6.38 -9.29
C GLY A 12 5.00 6.84 -7.92
N SER A 13 4.30 6.56 -6.82
CA SER A 13 4.79 6.84 -5.46
C SER A 13 6.00 5.99 -5.04
N GLY A 14 6.33 4.93 -5.79
CA GLY A 14 7.47 4.06 -5.50
C GLY A 14 7.12 2.77 -4.74
N LYS A 15 5.85 2.34 -4.75
CA LYS A 15 5.39 1.11 -4.09
C LYS A 15 6.25 -0.10 -4.42
N THR A 16 6.44 -0.41 -5.70
CA THR A 16 7.22 -1.56 -6.17
C THR A 16 8.67 -1.52 -5.67
N THR A 17 9.29 -0.33 -5.68
CA THR A 17 10.64 -0.14 -5.12
C THR A 17 10.67 -0.41 -3.61
N PHE A 18 9.66 0.05 -2.89
CA PHE A 18 9.53 -0.23 -1.46
C PHE A 18 9.29 -1.72 -1.19
N ILE A 19 8.37 -2.35 -1.94
CA ILE A 19 8.07 -3.78 -1.83
C ILE A 19 9.35 -4.61 -1.99
N ARG A 20 10.19 -4.27 -2.95
CA ARG A 20 11.48 -4.94 -3.14
C ARG A 20 12.34 -4.92 -1.89
N LYS A 21 12.50 -3.75 -1.25
CA LYS A 21 13.31 -3.61 -0.03
C LYS A 21 12.66 -4.32 1.16
N TYR A 22 11.36 -4.19 1.30
CA TYR A 22 10.60 -4.82 2.36
C TYR A 22 10.58 -6.35 2.25
N ALA A 23 10.43 -6.88 1.05
CA ALA A 23 10.51 -8.30 0.76
C ALA A 23 11.91 -8.86 1.10
N GLN A 24 12.97 -8.18 0.69
CA GLN A 24 14.34 -8.57 1.02
C GLN A 24 14.55 -8.62 2.54
N TYR A 25 14.12 -7.58 3.26
CA TYR A 25 14.18 -7.57 4.71
C TYR A 25 13.44 -8.76 5.35
N LEU A 26 12.23 -9.09 4.88
CA LEU A 26 11.46 -10.21 5.40
C LEU A 26 12.14 -11.55 5.12
N MET A 27 12.71 -11.75 3.93
CA MET A 27 13.47 -12.95 3.59
C MET A 27 14.73 -13.08 4.46
N ASP A 28 15.46 -11.99 4.68
CA ASP A 28 16.65 -11.95 5.55
C ASP A 28 16.29 -12.26 7.00
N ALA A 29 15.05 -11.97 7.42
CA ALA A 29 14.50 -12.36 8.70
C ALA A 29 14.00 -13.84 8.74
N GLY A 30 14.16 -14.59 7.64
CA GLY A 30 13.83 -16.01 7.55
C GLY A 30 12.38 -16.31 7.19
N ASN A 31 11.63 -15.33 6.66
CA ASN A 31 10.26 -15.58 6.22
C ASN A 31 10.22 -16.16 4.81
N ASN A 32 9.28 -17.07 4.57
CA ASN A 32 8.83 -17.48 3.25
C ASN A 32 7.68 -16.56 2.83
N ILE A 33 7.85 -15.83 1.72
CA ILE A 33 6.92 -14.76 1.34
C ILE A 33 6.30 -15.01 -0.05
N GLY A 34 5.05 -14.57 -0.19
CA GLY A 34 4.39 -14.39 -1.48
C GLY A 34 4.18 -12.91 -1.76
N ILE A 35 4.44 -12.45 -2.98
CA ILE A 35 4.11 -11.11 -3.44
C ILE A 35 2.98 -11.24 -4.46
N LEU A 36 1.90 -10.51 -4.25
CA LEU A 36 0.74 -10.47 -5.14
C LEU A 36 0.61 -9.09 -5.76
N GLU A 37 0.98 -9.01 -7.02
CA GLU A 37 0.79 -7.84 -7.86
C GLU A 37 -0.60 -7.86 -8.46
N ASN A 38 -1.31 -6.77 -8.32
CA ASN A 38 -2.64 -6.59 -8.83
C ASN A 38 -2.65 -5.46 -9.86
N ASP A 39 -2.48 -5.79 -11.15
CA ASP A 39 -2.35 -4.82 -12.22
C ASP A 39 -3.43 -5.02 -13.30
N TYR A 40 -3.99 -3.89 -13.77
CA TYR A 40 -4.92 -3.86 -14.90
C TYR A 40 -4.21 -3.79 -16.27
N GLY A 41 -2.89 -3.56 -16.29
CA GLY A 41 -2.09 -3.39 -17.50
C GLY A 41 -1.85 -4.67 -18.29
N ALA A 42 -1.63 -4.53 -19.59
CA ALA A 42 -1.27 -5.66 -20.47
C ALA A 42 0.22 -6.06 -20.35
N VAL A 43 1.07 -5.20 -19.81
CA VAL A 43 2.50 -5.43 -19.57
C VAL A 43 2.82 -4.93 -18.16
N ASN A 44 3.14 -5.86 -17.28
CA ASN A 44 3.49 -5.52 -15.91
C ASN A 44 5.00 -5.22 -15.81
N VAL A 45 5.34 -3.93 -15.79
CA VAL A 45 6.73 -3.45 -15.61
C VAL A 45 7.20 -3.73 -14.17
N ASP A 46 6.28 -3.67 -13.20
CA ASP A 46 6.58 -3.86 -11.78
C ASP A 46 7.01 -5.29 -11.49
N MET A 47 6.37 -6.28 -12.13
CA MET A 47 6.82 -7.68 -12.08
C MET A 47 8.27 -7.86 -12.53
N MET A 48 8.71 -7.12 -13.56
CA MET A 48 10.10 -7.21 -14.02
C MET A 48 11.09 -6.69 -12.96
N LEU A 49 10.69 -5.70 -12.18
CA LEU A 49 11.51 -5.13 -11.11
C LEU A 49 11.64 -6.06 -9.89
N LEU A 50 10.72 -7.01 -9.74
CA LEU A 50 10.67 -7.94 -8.60
C LEU A 50 11.18 -9.35 -8.97
N GLN A 51 11.40 -9.65 -10.26
CA GLN A 51 11.78 -11.00 -10.73
C GLN A 51 13.03 -11.55 -10.08
N ASP A 52 14.00 -10.72 -9.76
CA ASP A 52 15.25 -11.14 -9.13
C ASP A 52 15.10 -11.54 -7.65
N LEU A 53 13.95 -11.25 -7.04
CA LEU A 53 13.62 -11.73 -5.69
C LEU A 53 13.12 -13.19 -5.69
N MET A 54 12.67 -13.70 -6.86
CA MET A 54 12.12 -15.05 -6.95
C MET A 54 13.17 -16.11 -6.58
N GLY A 55 12.78 -17.03 -5.71
CA GLY A 55 13.67 -18.08 -5.22
C GLY A 55 12.96 -19.00 -4.22
N GLU A 56 13.76 -19.69 -3.41
CA GLU A 56 13.23 -20.65 -2.43
C GLU A 56 12.30 -20.03 -1.38
N ASN A 57 12.49 -18.73 -1.07
CA ASN A 57 11.76 -18.03 -0.01
C ASN A 57 10.88 -16.87 -0.53
N CYS A 58 10.72 -16.74 -1.85
CA CYS A 58 9.88 -15.70 -2.45
C CYS A 58 9.25 -16.18 -3.76
N GLU A 59 7.94 -16.13 -3.81
CA GLU A 59 7.17 -16.34 -5.04
C GLU A 59 6.42 -15.07 -5.43
N LEU A 60 6.41 -14.81 -6.73
CA LEU A 60 5.69 -13.70 -7.35
C LEU A 60 4.43 -14.23 -8.03
N GLU A 61 3.30 -13.63 -7.69
CA GLU A 61 2.00 -13.93 -8.28
C GLU A 61 1.34 -12.65 -8.81
N MET A 62 0.58 -12.79 -9.89
CA MET A 62 -0.05 -11.66 -10.55
C MET A 62 -1.53 -11.92 -10.78
N ILE A 63 -2.31 -10.85 -10.68
CA ILE A 63 -3.67 -10.78 -11.20
C ILE A 63 -3.66 -9.78 -12.34
N SER A 64 -3.88 -10.25 -13.56
CA SER A 64 -3.95 -9.41 -14.74
C SER A 64 -5.36 -9.41 -15.32
N GLY A 65 -5.81 -8.22 -15.75
CA GLY A 65 -7.06 -8.03 -16.45
C GLY A 65 -8.31 -8.36 -15.63
N GLY A 66 -9.41 -7.86 -16.05
CA GLY A 66 -10.75 -8.10 -15.54
C GLY A 66 -11.70 -7.38 -16.47
N CYS A 67 -12.85 -7.99 -16.80
CA CYS A 67 -13.85 -7.31 -17.63
C CYS A 67 -14.67 -6.30 -16.81
N ASP A 68 -14.70 -6.46 -15.50
CA ASP A 68 -15.42 -5.61 -14.55
C ASP A 68 -14.89 -5.80 -13.12
N LYS A 69 -15.36 -4.96 -12.19
CA LYS A 69 -14.98 -4.96 -10.76
C LYS A 69 -15.26 -6.31 -10.10
N ASP A 70 -16.41 -6.94 -10.37
CA ASP A 70 -16.79 -8.22 -9.76
C ASP A 70 -15.91 -9.37 -10.24
N CYS A 71 -15.52 -9.36 -11.51
CA CYS A 71 -14.58 -10.34 -12.06
C CYS A 71 -13.21 -10.22 -11.40
N HIS A 72 -12.74 -8.98 -11.21
CA HIS A 72 -11.49 -8.70 -10.54
C HIS A 72 -11.47 -9.18 -9.09
N ARG A 73 -12.50 -8.83 -8.32
CA ARG A 73 -12.70 -9.30 -6.93
C ARG A 73 -12.64 -10.83 -6.82
N ARG A 74 -13.33 -11.54 -7.73
CA ARG A 74 -13.31 -13.02 -7.76
C ARG A 74 -11.93 -13.59 -8.06
N ARG A 75 -11.19 -12.99 -8.99
CA ARG A 75 -9.81 -13.40 -9.31
C ARG A 75 -8.88 -13.18 -8.11
N PHE A 76 -8.97 -12.03 -7.47
CA PHE A 76 -8.22 -11.69 -6.27
C PHE A 76 -8.48 -12.72 -5.16
N LYS A 77 -9.74 -12.98 -4.84
CA LYS A 77 -10.13 -14.02 -3.86
C LYS A 77 -9.58 -15.40 -4.22
N THR A 78 -9.72 -15.81 -5.48
CA THR A 78 -9.25 -17.12 -5.95
C THR A 78 -7.72 -17.24 -5.83
N LYS A 79 -6.98 -16.17 -6.16
CA LYS A 79 -5.53 -16.15 -6.06
C LYS A 79 -5.10 -16.24 -4.59
N LEU A 80 -5.72 -15.48 -3.68
CA LEU A 80 -5.44 -15.58 -2.26
C LEU A 80 -5.75 -16.97 -1.68
N ILE A 81 -6.81 -17.64 -2.16
CA ILE A 81 -7.09 -19.03 -1.77
C ILE A 81 -5.93 -19.94 -2.19
N ALA A 82 -5.43 -19.81 -3.41
CA ALA A 82 -4.29 -20.61 -3.89
C ALA A 82 -3.03 -20.31 -3.06
N MET A 83 -2.71 -19.04 -2.84
CA MET A 83 -1.54 -18.62 -2.07
C MET A 83 -1.61 -19.07 -0.59
N GLY A 84 -2.80 -19.10 0.01
CA GLY A 84 -3.00 -19.59 1.37
C GLY A 84 -2.64 -21.07 1.56
N MET A 85 -2.56 -21.85 0.47
CA MET A 85 -2.16 -23.25 0.47
C MET A 85 -0.65 -23.46 0.24
N CYS A 86 0.11 -22.42 -0.13
CA CYS A 86 1.54 -22.52 -0.46
C CYS A 86 2.45 -22.51 0.78
N GLY A 87 1.92 -22.19 1.97
CA GLY A 87 2.69 -22.24 3.22
C GLY A 87 3.58 -21.03 3.45
N TYR A 88 3.19 -19.86 2.92
CA TYR A 88 3.88 -18.59 3.21
C TYR A 88 3.71 -18.18 4.67
N ASP A 89 4.73 -17.53 5.21
CA ASP A 89 4.65 -16.85 6.50
C ASP A 89 3.97 -15.50 6.36
N ARG A 90 4.21 -14.84 5.21
CA ARG A 90 3.67 -13.52 4.89
C ARG A 90 3.36 -13.36 3.40
N VAL A 91 2.28 -12.65 3.11
CA VAL A 91 1.92 -12.24 1.75
C VAL A 91 1.92 -10.71 1.71
N ILE A 92 2.61 -10.15 0.72
CA ILE A 92 2.61 -8.71 0.41
C ILE A 92 1.69 -8.51 -0.79
N VAL A 93 0.74 -7.58 -0.67
CA VAL A 93 -0.18 -7.22 -1.77
C VAL A 93 0.12 -5.79 -2.22
N GLU A 94 0.40 -5.62 -3.51
CA GLU A 94 0.35 -4.33 -4.19
C GLU A 94 -0.98 -4.24 -4.94
N PRO A 95 -1.95 -3.42 -4.48
CA PRO A 95 -3.18 -3.22 -5.22
C PRO A 95 -2.94 -2.33 -6.44
N SER A 96 -3.73 -2.49 -7.49
CA SER A 96 -3.77 -1.50 -8.56
C SER A 96 -4.32 -0.17 -8.02
N GLY A 97 -3.94 0.96 -8.65
CA GLY A 97 -4.27 2.31 -8.18
C GLY A 97 -5.76 2.68 -8.11
N ILE A 98 -6.69 1.73 -8.31
CA ILE A 98 -8.15 1.89 -8.22
C ILE A 98 -8.71 0.94 -7.13
N PHE A 99 -7.86 0.32 -6.34
CA PHE A 99 -8.29 -0.67 -5.35
C PHE A 99 -8.79 0.03 -4.08
N ASP A 100 -10.00 -0.29 -3.67
CA ASP A 100 -10.58 0.18 -2.42
C ASP A 100 -10.04 -0.66 -1.25
N VAL A 101 -9.41 -0.01 -0.28
CA VAL A 101 -8.85 -0.69 0.91
C VAL A 101 -9.95 -1.41 1.70
N ASP A 102 -11.15 -0.85 1.77
CA ASP A 102 -12.30 -1.53 2.40
C ASP A 102 -12.62 -2.85 1.72
N GLU A 103 -12.52 -2.91 0.38
CA GLU A 103 -12.76 -4.16 -0.37
C GLU A 103 -11.73 -5.24 -0.04
N PHE A 104 -10.48 -4.85 0.24
CA PHE A 104 -9.46 -5.77 0.72
C PHE A 104 -9.84 -6.39 2.08
N PHE A 105 -10.28 -5.57 3.01
CA PHE A 105 -10.76 -6.05 4.31
C PHE A 105 -11.97 -6.97 4.17
N ASP A 106 -12.96 -6.57 3.38
CA ASP A 106 -14.17 -7.35 3.13
C ASP A 106 -13.84 -8.75 2.58
N ILE A 107 -12.96 -8.83 1.58
CA ILE A 107 -12.55 -10.10 1.00
C ILE A 107 -11.85 -11.00 2.03
N LEU A 108 -11.00 -10.46 2.87
CA LEU A 108 -10.30 -11.23 3.90
C LEU A 108 -11.21 -11.71 5.02
N HIS A 109 -12.33 -11.05 5.26
CA HIS A 109 -13.35 -11.49 6.22
C HIS A 109 -14.27 -12.60 5.65
N GLU A 110 -14.22 -12.86 4.34
CA GLU A 110 -14.99 -13.96 3.73
C GLU A 110 -14.34 -15.33 3.94
N GLU A 111 -15.15 -16.38 4.07
CA GLU A 111 -14.64 -17.76 4.06
C GLU A 111 -14.09 -18.16 2.67
N PRO A 112 -12.99 -18.92 2.61
CA PRO A 112 -12.21 -19.47 3.71
C PRO A 112 -11.07 -18.57 4.19
N LEU A 113 -10.88 -17.35 3.60
CA LEU A 113 -9.71 -16.48 3.82
C LEU A 113 -9.59 -16.05 5.28
N ASN A 114 -10.70 -15.78 5.95
CA ASN A 114 -10.75 -15.40 7.36
C ASN A 114 -10.13 -16.43 8.33
N ARG A 115 -9.97 -17.69 7.87
CA ARG A 115 -9.34 -18.76 8.66
C ARG A 115 -7.85 -18.92 8.34
N TRP A 116 -7.42 -18.46 7.18
CA TRP A 116 -6.06 -18.66 6.68
C TRP A 116 -5.19 -17.43 6.83
N TYR A 117 -5.78 -16.24 6.70
CA TYR A 117 -5.09 -14.98 6.75
C TYR A 117 -5.38 -14.19 8.01
N GLN A 118 -4.37 -13.44 8.42
CA GLN A 118 -4.47 -12.38 9.42
C GLN A 118 -3.92 -11.12 8.79
N ILE A 119 -4.69 -10.03 8.84
CA ILE A 119 -4.20 -8.73 8.39
C ILE A 119 -3.02 -8.35 9.27
N GLY A 120 -1.88 -8.10 8.64
CA GLY A 120 -0.64 -7.69 9.28
C GLY A 120 -0.56 -6.17 9.33
N ASN A 121 -0.14 -5.58 8.20
CA ASN A 121 0.08 -4.15 8.10
C ASN A 121 -0.65 -3.55 6.88
N VAL A 122 -1.05 -2.29 7.00
CA VAL A 122 -1.37 -1.43 5.87
C VAL A 122 -0.31 -0.33 5.86
N ILE A 123 0.49 -0.27 4.80
CA ILE A 123 1.62 0.64 4.66
C ILE A 123 1.34 1.54 3.48
N ALA A 124 1.22 2.84 3.71
CA ALA A 124 0.99 3.81 2.65
C ALA A 124 2.30 4.42 2.16
N ILE A 125 2.55 4.35 0.86
CA ILE A 125 3.72 4.97 0.24
C ILE A 125 3.31 6.32 -0.35
N VAL A 126 3.90 7.39 0.15
CA VAL A 126 3.59 8.77 -0.24
C VAL A 126 4.85 9.46 -0.76
N ASP A 127 4.76 10.10 -1.93
CA ASP A 127 5.85 10.89 -2.49
C ASP A 127 6.09 12.13 -1.62
N SER A 128 7.34 12.36 -1.18
CA SER A 128 7.72 13.52 -0.35
C SER A 128 7.51 14.86 -1.04
N LYS A 129 7.36 14.85 -2.37
CA LYS A 129 7.09 16.02 -3.22
C LYS A 129 5.72 15.90 -3.88
N LEU A 130 4.71 15.51 -3.10
CA LEU A 130 3.35 15.45 -3.60
C LEU A 130 2.91 16.81 -4.16
N GLU A 131 2.27 16.80 -5.34
CA GLU A 131 1.72 18.03 -5.93
C GLU A 131 0.69 18.66 -4.99
N ARG A 132 0.75 19.99 -4.85
CA ARG A 132 -0.11 20.71 -3.90
C ARG A 132 -1.52 20.95 -4.41
N ASP A 133 -1.68 20.96 -5.74
CA ASP A 133 -2.96 21.26 -6.41
C ASP A 133 -3.54 20.00 -7.03
N LEU A 134 -3.84 19.00 -6.19
CA LEU A 134 -4.54 17.80 -6.63
C LEU A 134 -6.02 18.10 -6.91
N SER A 135 -6.62 17.35 -7.84
CA SER A 135 -8.07 17.39 -8.04
C SER A 135 -8.80 16.82 -6.81
N GLU A 136 -10.10 17.09 -6.69
CA GLU A 136 -10.92 16.54 -5.60
C GLU A 136 -10.93 15.01 -5.60
N GLU A 137 -10.94 14.40 -6.78
CA GLU A 137 -10.89 12.95 -6.97
C GLU A 137 -9.52 12.40 -6.50
N ALA A 138 -8.42 13.07 -6.85
CA ALA A 138 -7.09 12.66 -6.43
C ALA A 138 -6.88 12.81 -4.92
N ASP A 139 -7.41 13.88 -4.31
CA ASP A 139 -7.42 14.05 -2.85
C ASP A 139 -8.23 12.94 -2.16
N PHE A 140 -9.36 12.55 -2.76
CA PHE A 140 -10.15 11.43 -2.22
C PHE A 140 -9.37 10.11 -2.29
N ILE A 141 -8.73 9.82 -3.43
CA ILE A 141 -7.89 8.62 -3.58
C ILE A 141 -6.77 8.64 -2.54
N LEU A 142 -6.05 9.77 -2.40
CA LEU A 142 -5.01 9.94 -1.40
C LEU A 142 -5.53 9.62 0.01
N ALA A 143 -6.67 10.21 0.37
CA ALA A 143 -7.28 9.99 1.68
C ALA A 143 -7.64 8.51 1.90
N SER A 144 -8.23 7.84 0.90
CA SER A 144 -8.63 6.43 1.00
C SER A 144 -7.43 5.49 1.16
N GLU A 145 -6.30 5.81 0.52
CA GLU A 145 -5.09 4.99 0.60
C GLU A 145 -4.34 5.13 1.92
N VAL A 146 -4.46 6.28 2.59
CA VAL A 146 -3.76 6.52 3.86
C VAL A 146 -4.64 6.33 5.10
N ALA A 147 -5.97 6.36 4.95
CA ALA A 147 -6.89 6.34 6.09
C ALA A 147 -6.66 5.15 7.03
N ASP A 148 -6.50 3.96 6.46
CA ASP A 148 -6.35 2.71 7.21
C ASP A 148 -4.88 2.33 7.48
N ALA A 149 -3.92 3.12 6.97
CA ALA A 149 -2.51 2.80 7.10
C ALA A 149 -2.04 2.82 8.56
N GLY A 150 -1.29 1.81 8.96
CA GLY A 150 -0.58 1.80 10.24
C GLY A 150 0.55 2.82 10.26
N CYS A 151 1.22 3.00 9.11
CA CYS A 151 2.22 4.06 8.92
C CYS A 151 2.26 4.55 7.47
N ILE A 152 2.76 5.78 7.30
CA ILE A 152 3.19 6.33 6.01
C ILE A 152 4.70 6.14 5.89
N VAL A 153 5.15 5.64 4.74
CA VAL A 153 6.57 5.61 4.37
C VAL A 153 6.75 6.55 3.18
N MET A 154 7.50 7.62 3.40
CA MET A 154 7.71 8.64 2.37
C MET A 154 8.78 8.19 1.40
N SER A 155 8.49 8.31 0.11
CA SER A 155 9.44 8.05 -0.96
C SER A 155 10.16 9.33 -1.38
N LYS A 156 11.30 9.19 -2.05
CA LYS A 156 12.11 10.31 -2.59
C LYS A 156 12.48 11.38 -1.55
N SER A 157 12.50 11.00 -0.28
CA SER A 157 12.79 11.91 0.83
C SER A 157 14.22 12.47 0.79
N GLN A 158 15.16 11.76 0.15
CA GLN A 158 16.51 12.26 -0.07
C GLN A 158 16.57 13.50 -0.97
N ASP A 159 15.54 13.72 -1.79
CA ASP A 159 15.46 14.84 -2.74
C ASP A 159 14.53 15.97 -2.26
N ALA A 160 13.92 15.79 -1.07
CA ALA A 160 12.94 16.71 -0.52
C ALA A 160 13.51 17.52 0.66
N SER A 161 13.13 18.78 0.75
CA SER A 161 13.42 19.59 1.92
C SER A 161 12.49 19.24 3.10
N PRO A 162 12.86 19.56 4.35
CA PRO A 162 11.97 19.37 5.49
C PRO A 162 10.61 20.07 5.33
N GLU A 163 10.59 21.25 4.68
CA GLU A 163 9.37 22.01 4.41
C GLU A 163 8.47 21.32 3.36
N GLU A 164 9.07 20.66 2.36
CA GLU A 164 8.32 19.87 1.37
C GLU A 164 7.69 18.63 2.04
N ILE A 165 8.44 17.91 2.87
CA ILE A 165 7.96 16.78 3.65
C ILE A 165 6.79 17.18 4.55
N GLN A 166 6.98 18.26 5.32
CA GLN A 166 5.93 18.79 6.19
C GLN A 166 4.69 19.21 5.39
N GLY A 167 4.87 19.91 4.26
CA GLY A 167 3.79 20.32 3.38
C GLY A 167 3.00 19.14 2.81
N THR A 168 3.68 18.03 2.47
CA THR A 168 3.02 16.79 2.03
C THR A 168 2.16 16.17 3.14
N ILE A 169 2.66 16.10 4.37
CA ILE A 169 1.87 15.57 5.50
C ILE A 169 0.69 16.48 5.85
N GLU A 170 0.85 17.79 5.74
CA GLU A 170 -0.26 18.73 5.90
C GLU A 170 -1.33 18.51 4.81
N HIS A 171 -0.92 18.29 3.56
CA HIS A 171 -1.85 17.98 2.47
C HIS A 171 -2.58 16.65 2.71
N VAL A 172 -1.88 15.59 3.12
CA VAL A 172 -2.49 14.31 3.52
C VAL A 172 -3.57 14.52 4.60
N ASN A 173 -3.25 15.31 5.62
CA ASN A 173 -4.20 15.62 6.69
C ASN A 173 -5.41 16.44 6.21
N GLN A 174 -5.21 17.36 5.26
CA GLN A 174 -6.30 18.11 4.63
C GLN A 174 -7.20 17.20 3.77
N ALA A 175 -6.61 16.27 3.00
CA ALA A 175 -7.36 15.28 2.23
C ALA A 175 -8.22 14.39 3.15
N LEU A 176 -7.67 13.92 4.26
CA LEU A 176 -8.41 13.17 5.28
C LEU A 176 -9.55 13.99 5.89
N GLU A 177 -9.35 15.29 6.13
CA GLU A 177 -10.38 16.18 6.64
C GLU A 177 -11.54 16.37 5.65
N LYS A 178 -11.24 16.52 4.36
CA LYS A 178 -12.26 16.64 3.29
C LYS A 178 -13.21 15.44 3.25
N VAL A 179 -12.71 14.24 3.53
CA VAL A 179 -13.52 13.01 3.60
C VAL A 179 -14.09 12.74 4.99
N HIS A 180 -14.00 13.69 5.90
CA HIS A 180 -14.46 13.58 7.30
C HIS A 180 -13.81 12.42 8.08
N CYS A 181 -12.58 12.07 7.75
CA CYS A 181 -11.78 11.14 8.52
C CYS A 181 -11.14 11.86 9.72
N SER A 182 -11.20 11.24 10.89
CA SER A 182 -10.62 11.82 12.12
C SER A 182 -9.12 11.56 12.27
N ARG A 183 -8.56 10.67 11.42
CA ARG A 183 -7.14 10.32 11.48
C ARG A 183 -6.27 11.51 11.11
N ARG A 184 -5.12 11.61 11.79
CA ARG A 184 -4.08 12.62 11.48
C ARG A 184 -2.71 11.98 11.60
N PHE A 185 -1.82 12.36 10.70
CA PHE A 185 -0.41 11.98 10.70
C PHE A 185 0.46 13.15 11.15
N HIS A 186 1.51 12.87 11.88
CA HIS A 186 2.41 13.86 12.42
C HIS A 186 3.84 13.57 11.98
N CYS A 187 4.51 14.61 11.51
CA CYS A 187 5.93 14.58 11.16
C CYS A 187 6.68 15.59 12.04
N GLU A 188 7.80 15.19 12.60
CA GLU A 188 8.63 16.11 13.37
C GLU A 188 9.65 16.82 12.47
N MET A 189 9.71 18.14 12.57
CA MET A 189 10.62 19.00 11.76
C MET A 189 12.12 18.73 11.99
N ASN A 190 12.47 17.94 13.00
CA ASN A 190 13.84 17.67 13.40
C ASN A 190 14.49 16.49 12.64
N GLY A 191 13.86 15.99 11.58
CA GLY A 191 14.35 14.82 10.82
C GLY A 191 14.27 13.51 11.57
N VAL A 192 13.46 13.45 12.62
CA VAL A 192 13.20 12.22 13.39
C VAL A 192 11.90 11.61 12.92
N ASP A 193 11.96 10.34 12.50
CA ASP A 193 10.77 9.57 12.14
C ASP A 193 9.84 9.42 13.35
N THR A 194 8.56 9.72 13.15
CA THR A 194 7.51 9.45 14.15
C THR A 194 7.04 7.99 14.06
N ALA A 195 6.17 7.57 14.97
CA ALA A 195 5.65 6.20 14.95
C ALA A 195 4.82 5.88 13.70
N ASP A 196 4.18 6.88 13.12
CA ASP A 196 3.22 6.80 12.02
C ASP A 196 3.72 7.42 10.70
N VAL A 197 4.87 8.15 10.70
CA VAL A 197 5.49 8.71 9.50
C VAL A 197 6.98 8.41 9.49
N ILE A 198 7.44 7.73 8.44
CA ILE A 198 8.84 7.40 8.20
C ILE A 198 9.26 8.12 6.93
N HIS A 199 10.20 9.08 7.07
CA HIS A 199 10.71 9.91 5.96
C HIS A 199 12.20 9.75 5.72
N LYS A 200 12.82 8.75 6.36
CA LYS A 200 14.24 8.42 6.16
C LYS A 200 14.49 7.95 4.73
N ASN A 201 15.67 8.29 4.18
CA ASN A 201 16.11 7.74 2.90
C ASN A 201 16.11 6.19 2.97
N TRP A 202 15.45 5.56 2.02
CA TRP A 202 15.30 4.10 2.00
C TRP A 202 16.61 3.32 1.89
N ASP A 203 17.67 3.92 1.33
CA ASP A 203 19.00 3.30 1.26
C ASP A 203 19.75 3.36 2.61
N GLU A 204 19.27 4.18 3.53
CA GLU A 204 19.82 4.35 4.88
C GLU A 204 18.94 3.69 5.96
N MET A 205 17.84 3.04 5.57
CA MET A 205 16.97 2.34 6.51
C MET A 205 17.71 1.18 7.17
N SER A 206 17.67 1.15 8.48
CA SER A 206 18.20 0.07 9.29
C SER A 206 17.20 -1.08 9.44
N LYS A 207 17.68 -2.16 10.03
CA LYS A 207 16.80 -3.27 10.40
C LYS A 207 15.69 -2.81 11.36
N GLU A 208 16.01 -1.94 12.30
CA GLU A 208 15.06 -1.40 13.28
C GLU A 208 13.97 -0.56 12.63
N ASP A 209 14.28 0.17 11.54
CA ASP A 209 13.29 0.92 10.77
C ASP A 209 12.31 -0.05 10.11
N PHE A 210 12.79 -1.12 9.50
CA PHE A 210 11.94 -2.16 8.91
C PHE A 210 11.16 -2.96 9.97
N ASP A 211 11.74 -3.24 11.15
CA ASP A 211 11.03 -3.88 12.27
C ASP A 211 9.81 -3.04 12.70
N ARG A 212 9.96 -1.70 12.74
CA ARG A 212 8.86 -0.76 13.02
C ARG A 212 7.78 -0.83 11.94
N ILE A 213 8.17 -0.77 10.66
CA ILE A 213 7.24 -0.88 9.53
C ILE A 213 6.52 -2.23 9.56
N ALA A 214 7.24 -3.32 9.77
CA ALA A 214 6.69 -4.68 9.80
C ALA A 214 5.75 -4.95 11.00
N SER A 215 5.66 -4.01 11.93
CA SER A 215 4.81 -4.05 13.11
C SER A 215 3.88 -2.84 13.25
N CYS A 216 3.74 -2.00 12.22
CA CYS A 216 2.91 -0.79 12.29
C CYS A 216 1.41 -1.10 12.39
N GLY A 217 0.96 -2.29 11.97
CA GLY A 217 -0.43 -2.69 12.00
C GLY A 217 -1.29 -1.94 10.99
N TYR A 218 -2.55 -1.71 11.35
CA TYR A 218 -3.52 -0.96 10.56
C TYR A 218 -4.58 -0.34 11.49
N VAL A 219 -5.37 0.57 10.95
CA VAL A 219 -6.50 1.20 11.63
C VAL A 219 -7.75 0.98 10.77
N MET A 220 -8.88 0.68 11.39
CA MET A 220 -10.19 0.72 10.71
C MET A 220 -10.73 2.14 10.80
N ALA A 221 -10.38 2.97 9.83
CA ALA A 221 -10.84 4.36 9.81
C ALA A 221 -12.26 4.47 9.25
N SER A 222 -12.99 5.45 9.74
CA SER A 222 -14.30 5.81 9.18
C SER A 222 -14.16 7.11 8.40
N TYR A 223 -14.59 7.10 7.13
CA TYR A 223 -14.63 8.27 6.27
C TYR A 223 -15.80 8.21 5.30
N ARG A 224 -16.14 9.35 4.69
CA ARG A 224 -17.25 9.44 3.72
C ARG A 224 -16.71 9.22 2.31
N LYS A 225 -17.32 8.28 1.60
CA LYS A 225 -17.10 8.12 0.16
C LYS A 225 -17.98 9.14 -0.57
N PRO A 226 -17.40 10.06 -1.37
CA PRO A 226 -18.19 10.95 -2.21
C PRO A 226 -18.91 10.11 -3.29
N GLU A 227 -20.10 10.55 -3.67
CA GLU A 227 -20.80 10.01 -4.82
C GLU A 227 -20.19 10.63 -6.08
N PHE A 228 -19.11 10.07 -6.60
CA PHE A 228 -18.64 10.38 -7.94
C PHE A 228 -19.50 9.63 -8.94
N GLU A 229 -20.02 10.32 -9.97
CA GLU A 229 -20.65 9.63 -11.09
C GLU A 229 -19.58 8.76 -11.76
N ALA A 230 -19.88 7.48 -11.91
CA ALA A 230 -18.91 6.43 -12.26
C ALA A 230 -18.24 6.62 -13.65
N GLU A 231 -18.69 7.58 -14.46
CA GLU A 231 -18.13 7.88 -15.78
C GLU A 231 -16.95 8.88 -15.72
N ASP A 232 -16.87 9.74 -14.71
CA ASP A 232 -15.86 10.81 -14.67
C ASP A 232 -14.53 10.36 -14.00
N ALA A 233 -14.59 9.38 -13.12
CA ALA A 233 -13.40 8.90 -12.40
C ALA A 233 -12.39 8.15 -13.30
N PHE A 234 -12.82 7.59 -14.42
CA PHE A 234 -11.97 6.80 -15.31
C PHE A 234 -11.28 7.61 -16.42
N THR A 235 -11.74 8.82 -16.74
CA THR A 235 -11.21 9.63 -17.85
C THR A 235 -10.18 10.68 -17.43
N SER A 236 -10.05 11.01 -16.16
CA SER A 236 -9.14 12.05 -15.66
C SER A 236 -7.79 11.53 -15.14
N LEU A 237 -7.57 10.22 -15.14
CA LEU A 237 -6.34 9.58 -14.61
C LEU A 237 -5.39 9.06 -15.72
N TYR A 238 -5.69 9.36 -17.03
CA TYR A 238 -4.82 8.99 -18.16
C TYR A 238 -4.45 10.20 -18.99
#